data_c18f6bca22dd311b3693bee2bd74368d
#
_entry.id   c18f6bca22dd311b3693bee2bd74368d
#
_cell.length_a   1.000
_cell.length_b   1.000
_cell.length_c   1.000
_cell.angle_alpha   90.00
_cell.angle_beta   90.00
_cell.angle_gamma   90.00
#
_symmetry.space_group_name_H-M   'P 1'
#
loop_
_entity.id
_entity.type
_entity.pdbx_description
1 polymer ?
#
loop_
_entity_poly.entity_id
_entity_poly.type
_entity_poly.pdbx_seq_one_letter_code
_entity_poly.pdbx_strand_id
1 'polypeptide(L)'
;MTKRRVVVTGLGLITPVGIGVAESWANIINGQSGIGKITKFDCSAFPSQVAGEVKNFDPLAYIPPKDARRMDTFIQFGIAAGIEAFKDSGIEVNDSNSERIGVSVGSGIGGINLIESTGEVFDEGGVRKVSPFFIPGTIINMISGNLSIMLNLKGPNVSIVTACTTGTHSIGDAARMIEYGDADVMLAGGSEAAITELSVAGFSSAKALSSRNDDPKTASRPWDRDRDGFVIGEGAGVMVLEEYEHAKQRGAKIYAELSGYGMSADAYHITAPNMDGPRRSIVNALKNAHVNTDNVQYINAHGTSTPLGDLNETNAIKASFGNYAKKIVVNSTKSMTGHLLGGAGGIESVFTVLAIHNQISPPTINIFNQDPECDLDYCANEARPMKIEVALKNN
;
A
#
# COMPACT_ATOMS: atom_id res chain seq x y z
N MET A 1 -7.57 -30.31 -9.43
CA MET A 1 -6.61 -30.07 -8.34
C MET A 1 -7.31 -29.20 -7.31
N THR A 2 -7.21 -29.51 -6.03
CA THR A 2 -7.67 -28.62 -4.97
C THR A 2 -6.78 -27.37 -4.96
N LYS A 3 -7.38 -26.18 -4.89
CA LYS A 3 -6.68 -24.89 -4.82
C LYS A 3 -5.75 -24.90 -3.60
N ARG A 4 -4.46 -24.55 -3.77
CA ARG A 4 -3.53 -24.39 -2.66
C ARG A 4 -3.93 -23.16 -1.83
N ARG A 5 -3.88 -23.29 -0.52
CA ARG A 5 -4.18 -22.17 0.39
C ARG A 5 -2.96 -21.28 0.57
N VAL A 6 -3.20 -19.99 0.72
CA VAL A 6 -2.13 -18.99 0.86
C VAL A 6 -2.28 -18.28 2.20
N VAL A 7 -1.20 -18.21 2.97
CA VAL A 7 -1.16 -17.55 4.27
C VAL A 7 -0.09 -16.47 4.33
N VAL A 8 -0.24 -15.54 5.25
CA VAL A 8 0.71 -14.47 5.51
C VAL A 8 1.59 -14.87 6.70
N THR A 9 2.89 -14.98 6.47
CA THR A 9 3.87 -15.40 7.48
C THR A 9 4.89 -14.34 7.87
N GLY A 10 4.98 -13.24 7.11
CA GLY A 10 5.88 -12.14 7.43
C GLY A 10 5.34 -10.79 6.98
N LEU A 11 5.68 -9.74 7.71
CA LEU A 11 5.21 -8.37 7.50
C LEU A 11 6.37 -7.38 7.58
N GLY A 12 6.37 -6.36 6.71
CA GLY A 12 7.34 -5.26 6.73
C GLY A 12 6.71 -3.95 6.31
N LEU A 13 7.07 -2.87 6.99
CA LEU A 13 6.50 -1.54 6.81
C LEU A 13 7.56 -0.44 6.90
N ILE A 14 7.51 0.49 5.94
CA ILE A 14 8.16 1.80 6.00
C ILE A 14 7.06 2.83 5.73
N THR A 15 6.70 3.64 6.71
CA THR A 15 5.50 4.50 6.62
C THR A 15 5.75 5.91 7.18
N PRO A 16 4.90 6.90 6.85
CA PRO A 16 4.95 8.23 7.46
C PRO A 16 4.72 8.24 8.97
N VAL A 17 4.14 7.17 9.51
CA VAL A 17 3.82 7.03 10.94
C VAL A 17 4.81 6.15 11.69
N GLY A 18 5.84 5.62 11.05
CA GLY A 18 6.89 4.84 11.71
C GLY A 18 7.70 3.97 10.76
N ILE A 19 8.85 3.52 11.25
CA ILE A 19 9.74 2.56 10.58
C ILE A 19 9.55 1.20 11.27
N GLY A 20 9.20 0.21 10.46
CA GLY A 20 8.88 -1.13 10.95
C GLY A 20 7.42 -1.31 11.40
N VAL A 21 7.04 -2.57 11.54
CA VAL A 21 5.65 -2.97 11.82
C VAL A 21 5.18 -2.50 13.20
N ALA A 22 6.01 -2.65 14.23
CA ALA A 22 5.61 -2.37 15.61
C ALA A 22 5.29 -0.88 15.83
N GLU A 23 6.19 0.02 15.38
CA GLU A 23 6.00 1.47 15.51
C GLU A 23 4.83 1.95 14.65
N SER A 24 4.79 1.53 13.38
CA SER A 24 3.70 1.91 12.47
C SER A 24 2.34 1.49 13.01
N TRP A 25 2.20 0.26 13.49
CA TRP A 25 0.94 -0.24 14.05
C TRP A 25 0.53 0.50 15.33
N ALA A 26 1.45 0.71 16.26
CA ALA A 26 1.18 1.46 17.48
C ALA A 26 0.66 2.88 17.17
N ASN A 27 1.28 3.58 16.22
CA ASN A 27 0.87 4.92 15.84
C ASN A 27 -0.48 4.92 15.08
N ILE A 28 -0.75 3.92 14.24
CA ILE A 28 -2.04 3.77 13.54
C ILE A 28 -3.19 3.58 14.53
N ILE A 29 -3.08 2.66 15.49
CA ILE A 29 -4.17 2.43 16.46
C ILE A 29 -4.37 3.58 17.44
N ASN A 30 -3.32 4.39 17.67
CA ASN A 30 -3.40 5.60 18.49
C ASN A 30 -3.84 6.85 17.69
N GLY A 31 -4.24 6.71 16.43
CA GLY A 31 -4.71 7.81 15.60
C GLY A 31 -3.65 8.89 15.33
N GLN A 32 -2.37 8.51 15.30
CA GLN A 32 -1.27 9.47 15.07
C GLN A 32 -1.14 9.78 13.58
N SER A 33 -1.25 11.07 13.23
CA SER A 33 -1.02 11.53 11.87
C SER A 33 0.46 11.63 11.55
N GLY A 34 0.89 11.01 10.44
CA GLY A 34 2.22 11.19 9.85
C GLY A 34 2.32 12.37 8.88
N ILE A 35 1.18 13.03 8.61
CA ILE A 35 1.09 14.13 7.64
C ILE A 35 1.64 15.41 8.26
N GLY A 36 2.42 16.14 7.46
CA GLY A 36 3.03 17.41 7.82
C GLY A 36 3.20 18.31 6.60
N LYS A 37 3.83 19.46 6.82
CA LYS A 37 4.28 20.32 5.72
C LYS A 37 5.39 19.61 4.94
N ILE A 38 5.38 19.72 3.61
CA ILE A 38 6.47 19.19 2.76
C ILE A 38 7.79 19.82 3.17
N THR A 39 8.82 19.00 3.37
CA THR A 39 10.17 19.42 3.77
C THR A 39 11.25 19.11 2.73
N LYS A 40 10.93 18.31 1.72
CA LYS A 40 11.87 17.84 0.70
C LYS A 40 12.27 18.90 -0.33
N PHE A 41 11.41 19.90 -0.53
CA PHE A 41 11.65 21.03 -1.43
C PHE A 41 10.88 22.28 -0.96
N ASP A 42 11.16 23.44 -1.53
CA ASP A 42 10.37 24.65 -1.25
C ASP A 42 8.99 24.59 -1.92
N CYS A 43 8.00 24.26 -1.13
CA CYS A 43 6.60 24.13 -1.58
C CYS A 43 5.78 25.43 -1.47
N SER A 44 6.40 26.58 -1.14
CA SER A 44 5.68 27.84 -0.86
C SER A 44 4.83 28.35 -2.02
N ALA A 45 5.24 28.06 -3.26
CA ALA A 45 4.51 28.42 -4.47
C ALA A 45 3.43 27.40 -4.90
N PHE A 46 3.32 26.24 -4.20
CA PHE A 46 2.42 25.17 -4.58
C PHE A 46 1.05 25.32 -3.91
N PRO A 47 -0.05 24.97 -4.61
CA PRO A 47 -1.40 24.97 -4.04
C PRO A 47 -1.52 24.00 -2.85
N SER A 48 -0.88 22.83 -2.96
CA SER A 48 -0.79 21.83 -1.89
C SER A 48 0.63 21.81 -1.32
N GLN A 49 0.75 21.96 -0.01
CA GLN A 49 2.03 22.06 0.71
C GLN A 49 2.17 20.97 1.79
N VAL A 50 1.32 19.95 1.75
CA VAL A 50 1.22 18.90 2.77
C VAL A 50 1.47 17.53 2.18
N ALA A 51 2.17 16.68 2.94
CA ALA A 51 2.45 15.30 2.55
C ALA A 51 2.65 14.39 3.77
N GLY A 52 2.49 13.09 3.55
CA GLY A 52 2.93 12.04 4.48
C GLY A 52 4.35 11.59 4.13
N GLU A 53 5.35 12.31 4.64
CA GLU A 53 6.77 11.97 4.44
C GLU A 53 7.23 10.90 5.42
N VAL A 54 8.04 9.95 4.95
CA VAL A 54 8.77 9.00 5.82
C VAL A 54 9.88 9.76 6.54
N LYS A 55 9.91 9.64 7.87
CA LYS A 55 10.85 10.35 8.74
C LYS A 55 11.91 9.41 9.28
N ASN A 56 13.14 9.91 9.47
CA ASN A 56 14.24 9.17 10.12
C ASN A 56 14.61 7.82 9.45
N PHE A 57 14.34 7.67 8.18
CA PHE A 57 14.73 6.47 7.45
C PHE A 57 16.23 6.49 7.13
N ASP A 58 16.94 5.46 7.59
CA ASP A 58 18.33 5.22 7.24
C ASP A 58 18.43 4.02 6.27
N PRO A 59 18.66 4.23 4.97
CA PRO A 59 18.81 3.14 4.03
C PRO A 59 20.03 2.26 4.33
N LEU A 60 21.05 2.78 5.03
CA LEU A 60 22.27 2.03 5.33
C LEU A 60 22.07 0.92 6.37
N ALA A 61 20.94 0.94 7.09
CA ALA A 61 20.54 -0.17 7.96
C ALA A 61 20.16 -1.43 7.16
N TYR A 62 19.85 -1.30 5.86
CA TYR A 62 19.35 -2.37 5.00
C TYR A 62 20.22 -2.60 3.76
N ILE A 63 20.84 -1.56 3.22
CA ILE A 63 21.49 -1.55 1.90
C ILE A 63 22.94 -1.07 2.03
N PRO A 64 23.93 -1.75 1.41
CA PRO A 64 25.30 -1.26 1.41
C PRO A 64 25.41 0.17 0.83
N PRO A 65 26.27 1.04 1.39
CA PRO A 65 26.33 2.46 0.99
C PRO A 65 26.60 2.71 -0.50
N LYS A 66 27.34 1.83 -1.15
CA LYS A 66 27.62 1.91 -2.59
C LYS A 66 26.36 1.69 -3.43
N ASP A 67 25.51 0.77 -3.01
CA ASP A 67 24.30 0.40 -3.74
C ASP A 67 23.16 1.36 -3.44
N ALA A 68 22.99 1.81 -2.19
CA ALA A 68 21.99 2.80 -1.81
C ALA A 68 22.07 4.09 -2.64
N ARG A 69 23.29 4.57 -2.94
CA ARG A 69 23.54 5.77 -3.78
C ARG A 69 23.16 5.62 -5.26
N ARG A 70 22.85 4.40 -5.71
CA ARG A 70 22.51 4.07 -7.09
C ARG A 70 21.03 3.80 -7.29
N MET A 71 20.24 3.89 -6.24
CA MET A 71 18.81 3.55 -6.21
C MET A 71 17.99 4.77 -5.83
N ASP A 72 16.91 4.99 -6.55
CA ASP A 72 15.87 5.93 -6.11
C ASP A 72 15.25 5.47 -4.78
N THR A 73 14.70 6.42 -4.04
CA THR A 73 14.17 6.21 -2.69
C THR A 73 13.07 5.15 -2.64
N PHE A 74 12.22 5.05 -3.69
CA PHE A 74 11.17 4.01 -3.72
C PHE A 74 11.76 2.59 -3.70
N ILE A 75 12.92 2.38 -4.33
CA ILE A 75 13.63 1.09 -4.29
C ILE A 75 14.14 0.83 -2.87
N GLN A 76 14.73 1.85 -2.23
CA GLN A 76 15.25 1.73 -0.86
C GLN A 76 14.14 1.36 0.13
N PHE A 77 12.98 2.02 0.07
CA PHE A 77 11.82 1.70 0.91
C PHE A 77 11.31 0.28 0.67
N GLY A 78 11.17 -0.11 -0.60
CA GLY A 78 10.70 -1.45 -0.97
C GLY A 78 11.64 -2.55 -0.50
N ILE A 79 12.96 -2.35 -0.62
CA ILE A 79 13.99 -3.28 -0.11
C ILE A 79 13.90 -3.38 1.41
N ALA A 80 13.83 -2.26 2.13
CA ALA A 80 13.77 -2.25 3.58
C ALA A 80 12.54 -2.99 4.11
N ALA A 81 11.35 -2.67 3.59
CA ALA A 81 10.12 -3.39 3.93
C ALA A 81 10.18 -4.88 3.56
N GLY A 82 10.77 -5.22 2.40
CA GLY A 82 10.95 -6.61 1.98
C GLY A 82 11.88 -7.41 2.90
N ILE A 83 12.99 -6.81 3.31
CA ILE A 83 13.93 -7.43 4.26
C ILE A 83 13.27 -7.64 5.63
N GLU A 84 12.51 -6.66 6.13
CA GLU A 84 11.76 -6.81 7.39
C GLU A 84 10.73 -7.93 7.31
N ALA A 85 9.92 -7.96 6.24
CA ALA A 85 8.93 -9.01 6.04
C ALA A 85 9.59 -10.40 5.97
N PHE A 86 10.71 -10.50 5.24
CA PHE A 86 11.43 -11.74 5.11
C PHE A 86 12.01 -12.23 6.45
N LYS A 87 12.60 -11.34 7.23
CA LYS A 87 13.11 -11.66 8.60
C LYS A 87 11.96 -12.09 9.52
N ASP A 88 10.82 -11.40 9.49
CA ASP A 88 9.66 -11.73 10.32
C ASP A 88 9.08 -13.11 9.97
N SER A 89 9.17 -13.53 8.71
CA SER A 89 8.70 -14.85 8.26
C SER A 89 9.52 -16.03 8.83
N GLY A 90 10.76 -15.79 9.23
CA GLY A 90 11.68 -16.81 9.70
C GLY A 90 12.08 -17.84 8.64
N ILE A 91 11.93 -17.52 7.34
CA ILE A 91 12.34 -18.42 6.25
C ILE A 91 13.87 -18.37 6.09
N GLU A 92 14.47 -19.53 6.01
CA GLU A 92 15.89 -19.71 5.66
C GLU A 92 16.01 -20.18 4.21
N VAL A 93 16.77 -19.42 3.40
CA VAL A 93 17.00 -19.76 1.99
C VAL A 93 18.16 -20.72 1.87
N ASN A 94 17.98 -21.76 1.06
CA ASN A 94 19.00 -22.76 0.74
C ASN A 94 18.83 -23.24 -0.71
N ASP A 95 19.71 -24.09 -1.19
CA ASP A 95 19.69 -24.57 -2.58
C ASP A 95 18.44 -25.39 -2.93
N SER A 96 17.76 -25.97 -1.95
CA SER A 96 16.56 -26.78 -2.21
C SER A 96 15.28 -25.96 -2.32
N ASN A 97 15.24 -24.73 -1.80
CA ASN A 97 14.02 -23.89 -1.78
C ASN A 97 14.16 -22.57 -2.54
N SER A 98 15.38 -22.11 -2.84
CA SER A 98 15.60 -20.78 -3.46
C SER A 98 14.82 -20.58 -4.78
N GLU A 99 14.65 -21.63 -5.58
CA GLU A 99 13.90 -21.59 -6.85
C GLU A 99 12.36 -21.55 -6.64
N ARG A 100 11.89 -21.77 -5.42
CA ARG A 100 10.48 -21.77 -5.06
C ARG A 100 10.04 -20.50 -4.32
N ILE A 101 10.97 -19.54 -4.12
CA ILE A 101 10.71 -18.27 -3.43
C ILE A 101 10.87 -17.14 -4.43
N GLY A 102 9.77 -16.42 -4.69
CA GLY A 102 9.72 -15.33 -5.64
C GLY A 102 9.45 -13.97 -5.02
N VAL A 103 9.42 -12.93 -5.87
CA VAL A 103 9.19 -11.54 -5.47
C VAL A 103 8.25 -10.85 -6.46
N SER A 104 7.24 -10.14 -5.92
CA SER A 104 6.32 -9.28 -6.67
C SER A 104 6.07 -7.99 -5.89
N VAL A 105 6.97 -7.02 -6.01
CA VAL A 105 6.83 -5.70 -5.38
C VAL A 105 6.82 -4.64 -6.47
N GLY A 106 5.71 -3.87 -6.54
CA GLY A 106 5.50 -2.85 -7.55
C GLY A 106 5.62 -1.42 -7.03
N SER A 107 5.54 -0.47 -7.95
CA SER A 107 5.42 0.97 -7.68
C SER A 107 4.51 1.60 -8.73
N GLY A 108 3.80 2.67 -8.40
CA GLY A 108 2.89 3.33 -9.33
C GLY A 108 3.61 4.25 -10.30
N ILE A 109 4.56 5.04 -9.81
CA ILE A 109 5.34 6.02 -10.59
C ILE A 109 6.80 5.59 -10.73
N GLY A 110 7.37 4.99 -9.69
CA GLY A 110 8.77 4.55 -9.69
C GLY A 110 9.75 5.67 -9.40
N GLY A 111 10.90 5.69 -10.10
CA GLY A 111 12.06 6.51 -9.81
C GLY A 111 11.96 7.99 -10.22
N ILE A 112 10.87 8.66 -9.89
CA ILE A 112 10.64 10.04 -10.31
C ILE A 112 11.65 11.01 -9.71
N ASN A 113 12.11 10.80 -8.47
CA ASN A 113 13.16 11.64 -7.87
C ASN A 113 14.45 11.62 -8.70
N LEU A 114 14.88 10.43 -9.09
CA LEU A 114 16.10 10.27 -9.87
C LEU A 114 15.92 10.74 -11.32
N ILE A 115 14.70 10.65 -11.87
CA ILE A 115 14.37 11.18 -13.20
C ILE A 115 14.46 12.71 -13.18
N GLU A 116 13.85 13.39 -12.21
CA GLU A 116 13.92 14.86 -12.07
C GLU A 116 15.36 15.32 -11.92
N SER A 117 16.07 14.82 -10.91
CA SER A 117 17.45 15.23 -10.63
C SER A 117 18.43 14.89 -11.77
N THR A 118 18.19 13.80 -12.51
CA THR A 118 19.01 13.47 -13.69
C THR A 118 18.70 14.38 -14.86
N GLY A 119 17.43 14.84 -15.02
CA GLY A 119 17.06 15.85 -16.01
C GLY A 119 17.84 17.14 -15.83
N GLU A 120 17.92 17.67 -14.62
CA GLU A 120 18.72 18.86 -14.29
C GLU A 120 20.21 18.64 -14.61
N VAL A 121 20.78 17.53 -14.17
CA VAL A 121 22.18 17.17 -14.46
C VAL A 121 22.45 17.07 -15.98
N PHE A 122 21.49 16.55 -16.74
CA PHE A 122 21.59 16.45 -18.21
C PHE A 122 21.55 17.84 -18.86
N ASP A 123 20.64 18.72 -18.44
CA ASP A 123 20.52 20.07 -18.98
C ASP A 123 21.76 20.93 -18.71
N GLU A 124 22.37 20.80 -17.53
CA GLU A 124 23.59 21.52 -17.15
C GLU A 124 24.86 20.98 -17.81
N GLY A 125 24.98 19.65 -17.96
CA GLY A 125 26.26 19.01 -18.29
C GLY A 125 26.25 18.01 -19.44
N GLY A 126 25.08 17.76 -20.03
CA GLY A 126 24.91 16.88 -21.18
C GLY A 126 25.10 15.39 -20.86
N VAL A 127 25.11 14.59 -21.91
CA VAL A 127 25.07 13.11 -21.84
C VAL A 127 26.18 12.48 -20.98
N ARG A 128 27.35 13.11 -20.90
CA ARG A 128 28.51 12.59 -20.14
C ARG A 128 28.34 12.67 -18.62
N LYS A 129 27.37 13.42 -18.14
CA LYS A 129 27.07 13.57 -16.72
C LYS A 129 26.04 12.58 -16.21
N VAL A 130 25.26 11.96 -17.11
CA VAL A 130 24.26 10.96 -16.72
C VAL A 130 24.94 9.69 -16.17
N SER A 131 24.47 9.26 -15.00
CA SER A 131 24.98 8.07 -14.33
C SER A 131 24.69 6.80 -15.15
N PRO A 132 25.64 5.84 -15.27
CA PRO A 132 25.34 4.52 -15.87
C PRO A 132 24.32 3.71 -15.05
N PHE A 133 24.05 4.11 -13.82
CA PHE A 133 23.04 3.51 -12.94
C PHE A 133 21.67 4.20 -13.01
N PHE A 134 21.51 5.21 -13.87
CA PHE A 134 20.24 5.93 -14.01
C PHE A 134 19.08 4.97 -14.31
N ILE A 135 19.19 4.17 -15.35
CA ILE A 135 18.11 3.23 -15.74
C ILE A 135 17.84 2.20 -14.62
N PRO A 136 18.85 1.42 -14.13
CA PRO A 136 18.57 0.48 -13.03
C PRO A 136 18.13 1.15 -11.71
N GLY A 137 18.43 2.43 -11.53
CA GLY A 137 18.01 3.19 -10.36
C GLY A 137 16.56 3.70 -10.42
N THR A 138 15.92 3.71 -11.62
CA THR A 138 14.60 4.31 -11.84
C THR A 138 13.50 3.31 -12.17
N ILE A 139 13.83 2.17 -12.80
CA ILE A 139 12.80 1.24 -13.28
C ILE A 139 12.16 0.44 -12.14
N ILE A 140 10.86 0.26 -12.24
CA ILE A 140 10.01 -0.22 -11.14
C ILE A 140 10.35 -1.63 -10.67
N ASN A 141 10.73 -2.53 -11.59
CA ASN A 141 11.07 -3.92 -11.26
C ASN A 141 12.36 -4.09 -10.43
N MET A 142 13.09 -3.01 -10.16
CA MET A 142 14.35 -3.10 -9.43
C MET A 142 14.17 -3.25 -7.90
N ILE A 143 12.98 -3.05 -7.35
CA ILE A 143 12.69 -3.52 -5.99
C ILE A 143 12.78 -5.05 -5.96
N SER A 144 12.00 -5.71 -6.82
CA SER A 144 11.97 -7.17 -6.92
C SER A 144 13.32 -7.76 -7.32
N GLY A 145 14.02 -7.11 -8.29
CA GLY A 145 15.34 -7.53 -8.72
C GLY A 145 16.40 -7.48 -7.61
N ASN A 146 16.46 -6.38 -6.85
CA ASN A 146 17.41 -6.25 -5.75
C ASN A 146 17.11 -7.19 -4.59
N LEU A 147 15.84 -7.34 -4.17
CA LEU A 147 15.46 -8.32 -3.14
C LEU A 147 15.85 -9.75 -3.54
N SER A 148 15.62 -10.12 -4.79
CA SER A 148 16.03 -11.42 -5.34
C SER A 148 17.54 -11.65 -5.21
N ILE A 149 18.35 -10.66 -5.59
CA ILE A 149 19.82 -10.74 -5.50
C ILE A 149 20.27 -10.80 -4.04
N MET A 150 19.76 -9.91 -3.19
CA MET A 150 20.20 -9.78 -1.78
C MET A 150 19.85 -11.00 -0.94
N LEU A 151 18.70 -11.64 -1.22
CA LEU A 151 18.17 -12.77 -0.45
C LEU A 151 18.33 -14.11 -1.17
N ASN A 152 18.98 -14.16 -2.35
CA ASN A 152 19.14 -15.34 -3.19
C ASN A 152 17.81 -16.04 -3.55
N LEU A 153 16.78 -15.25 -3.95
CA LEU A 153 15.46 -15.75 -4.31
C LEU A 153 15.42 -15.95 -5.83
N LYS A 154 15.24 -17.18 -6.28
CA LYS A 154 15.33 -17.58 -7.71
C LYS A 154 13.98 -17.96 -8.31
N GLY A 155 12.89 -17.83 -7.58
CA GLY A 155 11.53 -18.04 -8.07
C GLY A 155 11.04 -16.91 -8.98
N PRO A 156 9.72 -16.83 -9.27
CA PRO A 156 9.14 -15.78 -10.11
C PRO A 156 9.54 -14.38 -9.62
N ASN A 157 9.95 -13.51 -10.56
CA ASN A 157 10.40 -12.15 -10.26
C ASN A 157 9.66 -11.18 -11.19
N VAL A 158 8.69 -10.46 -10.66
CA VAL A 158 7.81 -9.58 -11.42
C VAL A 158 7.58 -8.27 -10.67
N SER A 159 7.07 -7.27 -11.38
CA SER A 159 6.58 -6.02 -10.80
C SER A 159 5.34 -5.58 -11.54
N ILE A 160 4.33 -5.19 -10.78
CA ILE A 160 3.05 -4.71 -11.30
C ILE A 160 3.02 -3.20 -11.20
N VAL A 161 2.38 -2.55 -12.19
CA VAL A 161 2.16 -1.10 -12.26
C VAL A 161 0.71 -0.85 -12.60
N THR A 162 -0.09 -0.50 -11.61
CA THR A 162 -1.53 -0.24 -11.74
C THR A 162 -1.96 0.93 -10.86
N ALA A 163 -1.15 2.01 -10.87
CA ALA A 163 -1.37 3.22 -10.08
C ALA A 163 -1.60 2.90 -8.60
N CYS A 164 -2.68 3.41 -7.99
CA CYS A 164 -2.98 3.23 -6.56
C CYS A 164 -3.21 1.76 -6.17
N THR A 165 -3.58 0.89 -7.11
CA THR A 165 -3.89 -0.52 -6.85
C THR A 165 -2.66 -1.44 -6.95
N THR A 166 -1.51 -0.89 -7.33
CA THR A 166 -0.26 -1.65 -7.58
C THR A 166 0.07 -2.66 -6.47
N GLY A 167 0.10 -2.21 -5.21
CA GLY A 167 0.44 -3.09 -4.09
C GLY A 167 -0.59 -4.19 -3.87
N THR A 168 -1.87 -3.89 -4.03
CA THR A 168 -2.96 -4.88 -3.91
C THR A 168 -2.91 -5.91 -5.03
N HIS A 169 -2.69 -5.48 -6.28
CA HIS A 169 -2.52 -6.38 -7.42
C HIS A 169 -1.26 -7.25 -7.26
N SER A 170 -0.15 -6.68 -6.82
CA SER A 170 1.09 -7.45 -6.55
C SER A 170 0.85 -8.58 -5.55
N ILE A 171 0.11 -8.31 -4.48
CA ILE A 171 -0.25 -9.31 -3.46
C ILE A 171 -1.20 -10.36 -4.04
N GLY A 172 -2.25 -9.95 -4.74
CA GLY A 172 -3.24 -10.87 -5.30
C GLY A 172 -2.67 -11.79 -6.39
N ASP A 173 -1.86 -11.27 -7.29
CA ASP A 173 -1.23 -12.07 -8.35
C ASP A 173 -0.12 -12.97 -7.80
N ALA A 174 0.65 -12.52 -6.79
CA ALA A 174 1.60 -13.37 -6.08
C ALA A 174 0.88 -14.56 -5.38
N ALA A 175 -0.28 -14.31 -4.76
CA ALA A 175 -1.09 -15.38 -4.20
C ALA A 175 -1.52 -16.39 -5.27
N ARG A 176 -1.94 -15.93 -6.46
CA ARG A 176 -2.25 -16.82 -7.58
C ARG A 176 -1.07 -17.66 -8.04
N MET A 177 0.14 -17.10 -8.10
CA MET A 177 1.35 -17.87 -8.42
C MET A 177 1.57 -19.02 -7.44
N ILE A 178 1.31 -18.79 -6.14
CA ILE A 178 1.35 -19.85 -5.13
C ILE A 178 0.20 -20.85 -5.34
N GLU A 179 -1.02 -20.38 -5.56
CA GLU A 179 -2.19 -21.24 -5.81
C GLU A 179 -2.01 -22.18 -7.01
N TYR A 180 -1.39 -21.68 -8.08
CA TYR A 180 -1.08 -22.47 -9.28
C TYR A 180 0.17 -23.35 -9.15
N GLY A 181 1.00 -23.13 -8.12
CA GLY A 181 2.19 -23.94 -7.88
C GLY A 181 3.46 -23.43 -8.56
N ASP A 182 3.48 -22.20 -9.07
CA ASP A 182 4.69 -21.58 -9.65
C ASP A 182 5.73 -21.26 -8.56
N ALA A 183 5.25 -20.94 -7.36
CA ALA A 183 6.06 -20.69 -6.17
C ALA A 183 5.44 -21.35 -4.93
N ASP A 184 6.23 -21.50 -3.87
CA ASP A 184 5.75 -21.87 -2.54
C ASP A 184 5.71 -20.66 -1.60
N VAL A 185 6.55 -19.65 -1.89
CA VAL A 185 6.65 -18.40 -1.14
C VAL A 185 6.80 -17.23 -2.10
N MET A 186 6.12 -16.12 -1.82
CA MET A 186 6.26 -14.87 -2.54
C MET A 186 6.37 -13.68 -1.57
N LEU A 187 7.40 -12.85 -1.74
CA LEU A 187 7.41 -11.50 -1.18
C LEU A 187 6.54 -10.62 -2.08
N ALA A 188 5.50 -9.99 -1.52
CA ALA A 188 4.55 -9.23 -2.33
C ALA A 188 4.12 -7.93 -1.65
N GLY A 189 3.94 -6.88 -2.45
CA GLY A 189 3.53 -5.59 -1.91
C GLY A 189 3.77 -4.43 -2.86
N GLY A 190 3.92 -3.24 -2.30
CA GLY A 190 4.15 -2.02 -3.07
C GLY A 190 4.98 -1.00 -2.31
N SER A 191 5.63 -0.13 -3.07
CA SER A 191 6.46 0.97 -2.59
C SER A 191 6.26 2.21 -3.46
N GLU A 192 6.38 3.38 -2.86
CA GLU A 192 6.34 4.65 -3.60
C GLU A 192 7.16 5.72 -2.88
N ALA A 193 7.82 6.59 -3.64
CA ALA A 193 8.50 7.77 -3.13
C ALA A 193 8.33 8.94 -4.12
N ALA A 194 7.08 9.40 -4.26
CA ALA A 194 6.69 10.37 -5.28
C ALA A 194 6.42 11.78 -4.73
N ILE A 195 6.99 12.13 -3.56
CA ILE A 195 6.89 13.51 -3.03
C ILE A 195 8.01 14.33 -3.65
N THR A 196 7.76 14.81 -4.88
CA THR A 196 8.66 15.62 -5.70
C THR A 196 7.94 16.86 -6.26
N GLU A 197 8.69 17.82 -6.77
CA GLU A 197 8.11 19.03 -7.36
C GLU A 197 7.17 18.69 -8.54
N LEU A 198 7.60 17.86 -9.49
CA LEU A 198 6.77 17.48 -10.64
C LEU A 198 5.53 16.69 -10.25
N SER A 199 5.64 15.76 -9.31
CA SER A 199 4.49 14.97 -8.86
C SER A 199 3.45 15.86 -8.16
N VAL A 200 3.89 16.72 -7.23
CA VAL A 200 2.99 17.62 -6.52
C VAL A 200 2.39 18.65 -7.48
N ALA A 201 3.16 19.20 -8.43
CA ALA A 201 2.66 20.08 -9.47
C ALA A 201 1.63 19.38 -10.36
N GLY A 202 1.91 18.16 -10.81
CA GLY A 202 1.02 17.36 -11.67
C GLY A 202 -0.32 17.06 -11.00
N PHE A 203 -0.31 16.55 -9.76
CA PHE A 203 -1.53 16.28 -9.02
C PHE A 203 -2.28 17.56 -8.62
N SER A 204 -1.57 18.66 -8.32
CA SER A 204 -2.19 19.97 -8.07
C SER A 204 -2.88 20.50 -9.33
N SER A 205 -2.26 20.39 -10.51
CA SER A 205 -2.85 20.77 -11.79
C SER A 205 -4.11 19.96 -12.10
N ALA A 206 -4.15 18.69 -11.70
CA ALA A 206 -5.33 17.84 -11.80
C ALA A 206 -6.39 18.14 -10.72
N LYS A 207 -6.14 19.09 -9.80
CA LYS A 207 -7.00 19.44 -8.65
C LYS A 207 -7.34 18.23 -7.78
N ALA A 208 -6.39 17.32 -7.62
CA ALA A 208 -6.59 16.08 -6.90
C ALA A 208 -6.13 16.14 -5.43
N LEU A 209 -5.21 17.07 -5.10
CA LEU A 209 -4.64 17.22 -3.77
C LEU A 209 -5.44 18.18 -2.88
N SER A 210 -5.44 17.89 -1.58
CA SER A 210 -5.93 18.80 -0.56
C SER A 210 -5.07 20.08 -0.53
N SER A 211 -5.73 21.21 -0.39
CA SER A 211 -5.11 22.53 -0.21
C SER A 211 -5.15 23.05 1.24
N ARG A 212 -5.45 22.18 2.18
CA ARG A 212 -5.53 22.51 3.62
C ARG A 212 -4.13 22.61 4.23
N ASN A 213 -3.40 23.70 3.86
CA ASN A 213 -2.02 23.91 4.23
C ASN A 213 -1.84 24.42 5.68
N ASP A 214 -2.87 25.07 6.24
CA ASP A 214 -2.81 25.69 7.57
C ASP A 214 -2.86 24.67 8.70
N ASP A 215 -3.48 23.51 8.47
CA ASP A 215 -3.55 22.41 9.43
C ASP A 215 -3.29 21.06 8.75
N PRO A 216 -2.00 20.75 8.48
CA PRO A 216 -1.59 19.56 7.75
C PRO A 216 -2.15 18.25 8.32
N LYS A 217 -2.20 18.12 9.64
CA LYS A 217 -2.65 16.88 10.30
C LYS A 217 -4.12 16.55 10.05
N THR A 218 -4.94 17.55 9.69
CA THR A 218 -6.35 17.39 9.41
C THR A 218 -6.68 17.44 7.90
N ALA A 219 -5.67 17.51 7.04
CA ALA A 219 -5.85 17.63 5.59
C ALA A 219 -6.46 16.37 4.98
N SER A 220 -6.00 15.17 5.39
CA SER A 220 -6.61 13.90 4.98
C SER A 220 -7.76 13.55 5.92
N ARG A 221 -8.99 13.60 5.40
CA ARG A 221 -10.24 13.43 6.16
C ARG A 221 -11.29 12.62 5.38
N PRO A 222 -11.04 11.34 5.11
CA PRO A 222 -11.98 10.51 4.37
C PRO A 222 -13.38 10.56 4.99
N TRP A 223 -14.42 10.69 4.13
CA TRP A 223 -15.85 10.78 4.48
C TRP A 223 -16.27 11.97 5.36
N ASP A 224 -15.35 12.87 5.73
CA ASP A 224 -15.73 14.15 6.30
C ASP A 224 -16.35 15.05 5.21
N ARG A 225 -17.33 15.85 5.58
CA ARG A 225 -18.06 16.73 4.65
C ARG A 225 -17.15 17.79 4.01
N ASP A 226 -16.12 18.23 4.74
CA ASP A 226 -15.23 19.31 4.31
C ASP A 226 -13.93 18.78 3.68
N ARG A 227 -13.91 17.52 3.20
CA ARG A 227 -12.78 16.94 2.45
C ARG A 227 -12.62 17.60 1.09
N ASP A 228 -11.40 17.86 0.68
CA ASP A 228 -11.09 18.66 -0.52
C ASP A 228 -10.08 18.02 -1.49
N GLY A 229 -9.60 16.81 -1.21
CA GLY A 229 -8.61 16.10 -2.01
C GLY A 229 -7.75 15.15 -1.18
N PHE A 230 -6.94 14.34 -1.83
CA PHE A 230 -6.04 13.46 -1.10
C PHE A 230 -4.74 14.19 -0.67
N VAL A 231 -4.07 13.66 0.32
CA VAL A 231 -2.71 14.06 0.71
C VAL A 231 -1.75 13.01 0.16
N ILE A 232 -0.76 13.43 -0.63
CA ILE A 232 0.27 12.53 -1.15
C ILE A 232 1.11 11.97 0.02
N GLY A 233 1.46 10.68 -0.06
CA GLY A 233 2.32 9.99 0.91
C GLY A 233 3.38 9.15 0.23
N GLU A 234 4.33 8.65 1.01
CA GLU A 234 5.40 7.77 0.56
C GLU A 234 5.65 6.63 1.54
N GLY A 235 6.35 5.59 1.11
CA GLY A 235 6.70 4.43 1.93
C GLY A 235 6.50 3.11 1.22
N ALA A 236 6.56 2.01 1.96
CA ALA A 236 6.41 0.66 1.44
C ALA A 236 5.72 -0.28 2.44
N GLY A 237 4.96 -1.23 1.90
CA GLY A 237 4.43 -2.36 2.64
C GLY A 237 4.65 -3.65 1.86
N VAL A 238 5.28 -4.63 2.49
CA VAL A 238 5.57 -5.94 1.91
C VAL A 238 5.11 -7.03 2.86
N MET A 239 4.53 -8.08 2.31
CA MET A 239 4.16 -9.31 3.02
C MET A 239 4.90 -10.51 2.45
N VAL A 240 5.18 -11.50 3.28
CA VAL A 240 5.53 -12.83 2.83
C VAL A 240 4.25 -13.66 2.76
N LEU A 241 3.90 -14.06 1.55
CA LEU A 241 2.84 -15.00 1.26
C LEU A 241 3.46 -16.39 1.14
N GLU A 242 2.82 -17.38 1.72
CA GLU A 242 3.35 -18.74 1.79
C GLU A 242 2.23 -19.77 1.60
N GLU A 243 2.55 -20.87 0.95
CA GLU A 243 1.65 -22.01 0.85
C GLU A 243 1.38 -22.60 2.25
N TYR A 244 0.12 -22.85 2.56
CA TYR A 244 -0.33 -23.21 3.92
C TYR A 244 0.35 -24.45 4.50
N GLU A 245 0.42 -25.55 3.73
CA GLU A 245 1.05 -26.79 4.23
C GLU A 245 2.57 -26.64 4.36
N HIS A 246 3.21 -25.85 3.49
CA HIS A 246 4.61 -25.47 3.63
C HIS A 246 4.85 -24.68 4.91
N ALA A 247 4.05 -23.64 5.19
CA ALA A 247 4.13 -22.83 6.41
C ALA A 247 3.95 -23.70 7.67
N LYS A 248 2.95 -24.58 7.63
CA LYS A 248 2.62 -25.48 8.75
C LYS A 248 3.72 -26.51 9.04
N GLN A 249 4.32 -27.10 8.00
CA GLN A 249 5.40 -28.08 8.14
C GLN A 249 6.64 -27.50 8.81
N ARG A 250 6.97 -26.22 8.55
CA ARG A 250 8.10 -25.56 9.21
C ARG A 250 7.74 -24.88 10.54
N GLY A 251 6.47 -24.98 11.00
CA GLY A 251 6.01 -24.34 12.23
C GLY A 251 5.97 -22.82 12.18
N ALA A 252 5.68 -22.24 11.01
CA ALA A 252 5.62 -20.79 10.81
C ALA A 252 4.54 -20.13 11.67
N LYS A 253 4.80 -18.90 12.10
CA LYS A 253 3.76 -17.99 12.56
C LYS A 253 2.86 -17.63 11.38
N ILE A 254 1.57 -17.82 11.52
CA ILE A 254 0.57 -17.44 10.52
C ILE A 254 -0.23 -16.26 11.08
N TYR A 255 -0.22 -15.14 10.39
CA TYR A 255 -0.98 -13.94 10.76
C TYR A 255 -2.44 -14.01 10.32
N ALA A 256 -2.66 -14.41 9.07
CA ALA A 256 -3.96 -14.55 8.44
C ALA A 256 -3.86 -15.44 7.19
N GLU A 257 -5.00 -15.84 6.65
CA GLU A 257 -5.11 -16.48 5.33
C GLU A 257 -5.60 -15.47 4.30
N LEU A 258 -4.95 -15.42 3.15
CA LEU A 258 -5.43 -14.69 1.98
C LEU A 258 -6.38 -15.59 1.18
N SER A 259 -7.67 -15.50 1.48
CA SER A 259 -8.69 -16.43 0.98
C SER A 259 -9.17 -16.11 -0.42
N GLY A 260 -9.10 -14.84 -0.85
CA GLY A 260 -9.62 -14.45 -2.16
C GLY A 260 -9.08 -13.12 -2.69
N TYR A 261 -9.22 -12.97 -3.99
CA TYR A 261 -8.77 -11.81 -4.75
C TYR A 261 -9.76 -11.49 -5.88
N GLY A 262 -10.09 -10.22 -6.05
CA GLY A 262 -10.99 -9.76 -7.10
C GLY A 262 -10.44 -8.54 -7.82
N MET A 263 -10.60 -8.51 -9.13
CA MET A 263 -10.21 -7.40 -9.99
C MET A 263 -11.38 -6.95 -10.86
N SER A 264 -11.39 -5.69 -11.25
CA SER A 264 -12.28 -5.11 -12.25
C SER A 264 -11.65 -3.86 -12.87
N ALA A 265 -12.27 -3.33 -13.91
CA ALA A 265 -11.94 -2.03 -14.47
C ALA A 265 -13.23 -1.26 -14.71
N ASP A 266 -13.22 0.05 -14.47
CA ASP A 266 -14.40 0.90 -14.65
C ASP A 266 -14.80 1.03 -16.13
N ALA A 267 -13.82 1.06 -17.03
CA ALA A 267 -14.01 1.32 -18.48
C ALA A 267 -14.90 2.54 -18.74
N TYR A 268 -14.74 3.58 -17.92
CA TYR A 268 -15.60 4.76 -17.91
C TYR A 268 -14.84 6.05 -18.23
N HIS A 269 -13.90 6.46 -17.38
CA HIS A 269 -13.15 7.70 -17.55
C HIS A 269 -11.76 7.55 -16.95
N ILE A 270 -10.78 8.34 -17.43
CA ILE A 270 -9.37 8.22 -17.01
C ILE A 270 -9.15 8.54 -15.52
N THR A 271 -9.94 9.46 -14.95
CA THR A 271 -9.80 9.93 -13.57
C THR A 271 -11.10 9.93 -12.76
N ALA A 272 -12.28 10.01 -13.41
CA ALA A 272 -13.56 10.01 -12.71
C ALA A 272 -13.96 8.58 -12.36
N PRO A 273 -14.13 8.23 -11.05
CA PRO A 273 -14.49 6.89 -10.65
C PRO A 273 -15.96 6.59 -10.98
N ASN A 274 -16.24 5.31 -11.23
CA ASN A 274 -17.58 4.77 -11.36
C ASN A 274 -17.84 3.78 -10.22
N MET A 275 -19.02 3.80 -9.63
CA MET A 275 -19.42 2.93 -8.52
C MET A 275 -19.41 1.42 -8.92
N ASP A 276 -19.71 1.09 -10.16
CA ASP A 276 -19.84 -0.30 -10.60
C ASP A 276 -18.50 -1.06 -10.61
N GLY A 277 -17.39 -0.41 -10.95
CA GLY A 277 -16.05 -1.03 -10.92
C GLY A 277 -15.68 -1.55 -9.53
N PRO A 278 -15.60 -0.69 -8.50
CA PRO A 278 -15.34 -1.12 -7.13
C PRO A 278 -16.33 -2.17 -6.62
N ARG A 279 -17.62 -2.04 -6.94
CA ARG A 279 -18.63 -3.04 -6.59
C ARG A 279 -18.29 -4.41 -7.18
N ARG A 280 -17.91 -4.49 -8.45
CA ARG A 280 -17.54 -5.76 -9.10
C ARG A 280 -16.27 -6.36 -8.52
N SER A 281 -15.26 -5.56 -8.18
CA SER A 281 -14.04 -6.07 -7.55
C SER A 281 -14.33 -6.69 -6.18
N ILE A 282 -15.16 -6.03 -5.35
CA ILE A 282 -15.62 -6.56 -4.05
C ILE A 282 -16.35 -7.91 -4.25
N VAL A 283 -17.34 -7.95 -5.14
CA VAL A 283 -18.11 -9.15 -5.41
C VAL A 283 -17.23 -10.29 -5.94
N ASN A 284 -16.27 -9.98 -6.81
CA ASN A 284 -15.33 -10.95 -7.34
C ASN A 284 -14.40 -11.51 -6.24
N ALA A 285 -13.94 -10.67 -5.33
CA ALA A 285 -13.11 -11.11 -4.21
C ALA A 285 -13.88 -12.06 -3.28
N LEU A 286 -15.09 -11.70 -2.88
CA LEU A 286 -15.95 -12.53 -2.04
C LEU A 286 -16.29 -13.87 -2.71
N LYS A 287 -16.62 -13.84 -4.01
CA LYS A 287 -16.88 -15.06 -4.80
C LYS A 287 -15.64 -15.96 -4.88
N ASN A 288 -14.46 -15.38 -5.11
CA ASN A 288 -13.20 -16.13 -5.18
C ASN A 288 -12.83 -16.75 -3.83
N ALA A 289 -13.14 -16.04 -2.72
CA ALA A 289 -12.93 -16.51 -1.35
C ALA A 289 -13.98 -17.52 -0.88
N HIS A 290 -15.09 -17.72 -1.61
CA HIS A 290 -16.27 -18.47 -1.15
C HIS A 290 -16.82 -17.93 0.18
N VAL A 291 -16.79 -16.62 0.37
CA VAL A 291 -17.25 -15.92 1.58
C VAL A 291 -18.58 -15.21 1.30
N ASN A 292 -19.54 -15.40 2.19
CA ASN A 292 -20.81 -14.67 2.13
C ASN A 292 -20.63 -13.24 2.65
N THR A 293 -21.44 -12.31 2.17
CA THR A 293 -21.39 -10.90 2.57
C THR A 293 -21.59 -10.68 4.08
N ASP A 294 -22.39 -11.51 4.73
CA ASP A 294 -22.68 -11.43 6.18
C ASP A 294 -21.55 -11.97 7.07
N ASN A 295 -20.49 -12.49 6.48
CA ASN A 295 -19.30 -12.97 7.19
C ASN A 295 -18.18 -11.90 7.24
N VAL A 296 -18.35 -10.74 6.64
CA VAL A 296 -17.35 -9.66 6.62
C VAL A 296 -17.62 -8.68 7.77
N GLN A 297 -16.67 -8.50 8.68
CA GLN A 297 -16.81 -7.55 9.80
C GLN A 297 -16.10 -6.24 9.55
N TYR A 298 -15.04 -6.24 8.74
CA TYR A 298 -14.17 -5.09 8.59
C TYR A 298 -13.75 -4.87 7.13
N ILE A 299 -13.73 -3.61 6.71
CA ILE A 299 -13.20 -3.18 5.40
C ILE A 299 -12.16 -2.09 5.61
N ASN A 300 -10.92 -2.35 5.19
CA ASN A 300 -9.93 -1.31 4.95
C ASN A 300 -10.17 -0.76 3.54
N ALA A 301 -10.77 0.40 3.47
CA ALA A 301 -11.23 1.02 2.23
C ALA A 301 -10.12 1.80 1.51
N HIS A 302 -10.39 2.16 0.27
CA HIS A 302 -9.54 3.09 -0.47
C HIS A 302 -9.56 4.48 0.18
N GLY A 303 -10.73 5.06 0.42
CA GLY A 303 -10.96 6.23 1.27
C GLY A 303 -9.89 7.32 1.14
N THR A 304 -9.83 8.00 -0.01
CA THR A 304 -8.74 8.92 -0.35
C THR A 304 -8.94 10.35 0.17
N SER A 305 -10.06 10.66 0.82
CA SER A 305 -10.41 12.04 1.18
C SER A 305 -10.77 12.92 -0.03
N THR A 306 -11.21 12.30 -1.13
CA THR A 306 -11.73 13.03 -2.29
C THR A 306 -13.26 13.05 -2.26
N PRO A 307 -13.91 14.19 -2.65
CA PRO A 307 -15.37 14.30 -2.56
C PRO A 307 -16.11 13.17 -3.29
N LEU A 308 -15.74 12.93 -4.55
CA LEU A 308 -16.42 11.94 -5.39
C LEU A 308 -15.96 10.50 -5.10
N GLY A 309 -14.67 10.29 -4.81
CA GLY A 309 -14.11 8.97 -4.57
C GLY A 309 -14.72 8.29 -3.36
N ASP A 310 -14.77 8.98 -2.23
CA ASP A 310 -15.28 8.46 -0.97
C ASP A 310 -16.79 8.16 -1.03
N LEU A 311 -17.55 9.02 -1.73
CA LEU A 311 -18.99 8.80 -1.96
C LEU A 311 -19.24 7.58 -2.84
N ASN A 312 -18.49 7.44 -3.95
CA ASN A 312 -18.61 6.29 -4.84
C ASN A 312 -18.25 4.98 -4.15
N GLU A 313 -17.21 4.98 -3.33
CA GLU A 313 -16.81 3.79 -2.55
C GLU A 313 -17.88 3.42 -1.52
N THR A 314 -18.45 4.40 -0.80
CA THR A 314 -19.60 4.19 0.08
C THR A 314 -20.76 3.51 -0.64
N ASN A 315 -21.12 4.00 -1.83
CA ASN A 315 -22.19 3.42 -2.64
C ASN A 315 -21.84 2.03 -3.17
N ALA A 316 -20.58 1.78 -3.55
CA ALA A 316 -20.12 0.46 -3.98
C ALA A 316 -20.20 -0.57 -2.83
N ILE A 317 -19.81 -0.19 -1.62
CA ILE A 317 -19.95 -1.05 -0.42
C ILE A 317 -21.44 -1.33 -0.16
N LYS A 318 -22.28 -0.30 -0.14
CA LYS A 318 -23.73 -0.47 0.05
C LYS A 318 -24.35 -1.39 -1.01
N ALA A 319 -23.97 -1.24 -2.27
CA ALA A 319 -24.45 -2.07 -3.37
C ALA A 319 -23.94 -3.52 -3.31
N SER A 320 -22.75 -3.75 -2.74
CA SER A 320 -22.15 -5.08 -2.61
C SER A 320 -22.72 -5.87 -1.43
N PHE A 321 -23.00 -5.20 -0.30
CA PHE A 321 -23.40 -5.84 0.96
C PHE A 321 -24.90 -5.66 1.32
N GLY A 322 -25.64 -4.82 0.58
CA GLY A 322 -27.04 -4.52 0.86
C GLY A 322 -27.26 -4.00 2.27
N ASN A 323 -28.27 -4.48 2.97
CA ASN A 323 -28.58 -4.07 4.33
C ASN A 323 -27.47 -4.41 5.35
N TYR A 324 -26.59 -5.36 5.02
CA TYR A 324 -25.49 -5.76 5.88
C TYR A 324 -24.36 -4.72 5.93
N ALA A 325 -24.25 -3.84 4.92
CA ALA A 325 -23.24 -2.78 4.87
C ALA A 325 -23.20 -1.92 6.14
N LYS A 326 -24.35 -1.67 6.78
CA LYS A 326 -24.44 -0.90 8.04
C LYS A 326 -23.92 -1.62 9.30
N LYS A 327 -23.59 -2.92 9.18
CA LYS A 327 -23.00 -3.73 10.27
C LYS A 327 -21.49 -3.87 10.13
N ILE A 328 -20.93 -3.45 9.00
CA ILE A 328 -19.51 -3.54 8.71
C ILE A 328 -18.82 -2.28 9.20
N VAL A 329 -17.69 -2.45 9.88
CA VAL A 329 -16.79 -1.34 10.21
C VAL A 329 -15.89 -1.08 9.03
N VAL A 330 -15.91 0.14 8.52
CA VAL A 330 -15.07 0.59 7.40
C VAL A 330 -14.03 1.57 7.94
N ASN A 331 -12.79 1.54 7.47
CA ASN A 331 -11.86 2.60 7.80
C ASN A 331 -10.94 2.95 6.63
N SER A 332 -10.30 4.11 6.70
CA SER A 332 -9.17 4.48 5.85
C SER A 332 -7.99 4.96 6.69
N THR A 333 -6.91 4.20 6.64
CA THR A 333 -5.63 4.57 7.27
C THR A 333 -4.94 5.73 6.55
N LYS A 334 -5.42 6.09 5.33
CA LYS A 334 -4.95 7.29 4.61
C LYS A 334 -5.23 8.59 5.36
N SER A 335 -6.15 8.59 6.31
CA SER A 335 -6.34 9.72 7.21
C SER A 335 -5.08 10.05 8.03
N MET A 336 -4.21 9.05 8.26
CA MET A 336 -2.98 9.16 9.03
C MET A 336 -1.71 9.13 8.18
N THR A 337 -1.69 8.30 7.13
CA THR A 337 -0.50 8.10 6.29
C THR A 337 -0.45 8.99 5.05
N GLY A 338 -1.58 9.57 4.64
CA GLY A 338 -1.76 10.05 3.27
C GLY A 338 -1.88 8.89 2.29
N HIS A 339 -1.92 9.20 1.02
CA HIS A 339 -2.06 8.25 -0.08
C HIS A 339 -0.70 7.92 -0.70
N LEU A 340 -0.19 6.71 -0.47
CA LEU A 340 1.12 6.27 -0.95
C LEU A 340 1.08 5.78 -2.42
N LEU A 341 0.06 6.10 -3.18
CA LEU A 341 -0.07 5.66 -4.58
C LEU A 341 0.17 4.15 -4.72
N GLY A 342 1.23 3.73 -5.44
CA GLY A 342 1.55 2.31 -5.61
C GLY A 342 1.93 1.56 -4.32
N GLY A 343 2.42 2.25 -3.31
CA GLY A 343 2.72 1.71 -1.98
C GLY A 343 1.47 1.50 -1.10
N ALA A 344 0.36 2.20 -1.42
CA ALA A 344 -0.84 2.21 -0.58
C ALA A 344 -1.40 0.81 -0.33
N GLY A 345 -1.61 0.01 -1.39
CA GLY A 345 -2.13 -1.34 -1.25
C GLY A 345 -1.26 -2.26 -0.39
N GLY A 346 0.06 -2.05 -0.42
CA GLY A 346 1.02 -2.79 0.41
C GLY A 346 0.84 -2.50 1.89
N ILE A 347 0.97 -1.23 2.31
CA ILE A 347 0.86 -0.86 3.74
C ILE A 347 -0.52 -1.18 4.31
N GLU A 348 -1.57 -0.91 3.55
CA GLU A 348 -2.95 -1.11 3.98
C GLU A 348 -3.31 -2.60 4.11
N SER A 349 -2.75 -3.45 3.26
CA SER A 349 -2.88 -4.90 3.41
C SER A 349 -2.20 -5.40 4.68
N VAL A 350 -1.01 -4.88 5.00
CA VAL A 350 -0.34 -5.18 6.28
C VAL A 350 -1.20 -4.72 7.47
N PHE A 351 -1.74 -3.49 7.43
CA PHE A 351 -2.64 -3.01 8.49
C PHE A 351 -3.93 -3.84 8.61
N THR A 352 -4.48 -4.33 7.48
CA THR A 352 -5.65 -5.21 7.49
C THR A 352 -5.34 -6.55 8.16
N VAL A 353 -4.18 -7.15 7.86
CA VAL A 353 -3.70 -8.37 8.52
C VAL A 353 -3.51 -8.15 10.02
N LEU A 354 -2.93 -7.02 10.42
CA LEU A 354 -2.73 -6.66 11.82
C LEU A 354 -4.07 -6.39 12.53
N ALA A 355 -5.07 -5.84 11.86
CA ALA A 355 -6.41 -5.66 12.41
C ALA A 355 -7.08 -7.02 12.75
N ILE A 356 -6.96 -8.01 11.85
CA ILE A 356 -7.39 -9.39 12.12
C ILE A 356 -6.58 -9.99 13.27
N HIS A 357 -5.26 -9.90 13.23
CA HIS A 357 -4.39 -10.54 14.23
C HIS A 357 -4.59 -9.99 15.63
N ASN A 358 -4.79 -8.67 15.76
CA ASN A 358 -4.95 -7.99 17.05
C ASN A 358 -6.42 -7.75 17.45
N GLN A 359 -7.40 -8.13 16.61
CA GLN A 359 -8.82 -7.97 16.86
C GLN A 359 -9.22 -6.52 17.18
N ILE A 360 -8.70 -5.57 16.38
CA ILE A 360 -8.94 -4.14 16.54
C ILE A 360 -9.03 -3.45 15.18
N SER A 361 -10.09 -2.65 14.97
CA SER A 361 -10.17 -1.75 13.80
C SER A 361 -9.39 -0.48 14.08
N PRO A 362 -8.45 -0.09 13.22
CA PRO A 362 -7.87 1.25 13.26
C PRO A 362 -8.92 2.33 13.04
N PRO A 363 -8.70 3.57 13.51
CA PRO A 363 -9.62 4.67 13.27
C PRO A 363 -9.47 5.25 11.87
N THR A 364 -10.51 5.91 11.38
CA THR A 364 -10.40 6.99 10.41
C THR A 364 -10.39 8.30 11.19
N ILE A 365 -9.24 8.96 11.27
CA ILE A 365 -9.17 10.24 11.99
C ILE A 365 -9.71 11.39 11.13
N ASN A 366 -9.98 12.54 11.79
CA ASN A 366 -10.41 13.79 11.15
C ASN A 366 -11.86 13.78 10.62
N ILE A 367 -12.70 12.85 11.04
CA ILE A 367 -14.14 12.94 10.78
C ILE A 367 -14.75 13.83 11.86
N PHE A 368 -14.82 15.14 11.60
CA PHE A 368 -15.46 16.12 12.49
C PHE A 368 -16.93 16.30 12.16
N ASN A 369 -17.27 16.26 10.88
CA ASN A 369 -18.62 16.34 10.36
C ASN A 369 -18.78 15.29 9.26
N GLN A 370 -19.23 14.09 9.62
CA GLN A 370 -19.44 13.02 8.64
C GLN A 370 -20.39 13.50 7.54
N ASP A 371 -20.02 13.27 6.29
CA ASP A 371 -20.87 13.57 5.15
C ASP A 371 -22.17 12.74 5.23
N PRO A 372 -23.35 13.36 5.22
CA PRO A 372 -24.61 12.64 5.34
C PRO A 372 -24.89 11.63 4.21
N GLU A 373 -24.27 11.79 3.05
CA GLU A 373 -24.36 10.82 1.95
C GLU A 373 -23.42 9.61 2.16
N CYS A 374 -22.43 9.77 3.03
CA CYS A 374 -21.51 8.72 3.47
C CYS A 374 -21.98 8.17 4.83
N ASP A 375 -23.01 7.33 4.85
CA ASP A 375 -23.80 6.94 6.03
C ASP A 375 -23.41 5.55 6.61
N LEU A 376 -22.16 5.11 6.43
CA LEU A 376 -21.64 3.88 7.04
C LEU A 376 -20.89 4.16 8.36
N ASP A 377 -20.48 3.11 9.04
CA ASP A 377 -19.63 3.19 10.23
C ASP A 377 -18.16 3.24 9.81
N TYR A 378 -17.54 4.42 9.90
CA TYR A 378 -16.15 4.64 9.47
C TYR A 378 -15.11 4.54 10.58
N CYS A 379 -15.48 3.96 11.74
CA CYS A 379 -14.58 3.90 12.90
C CYS A 379 -13.96 5.28 13.22
N ALA A 380 -14.83 6.30 13.36
CA ALA A 380 -14.41 7.69 13.40
C ALA A 380 -13.56 8.01 14.63
N ASN A 381 -12.37 8.56 14.40
CA ASN A 381 -11.42 9.18 15.32
C ASN A 381 -10.82 8.28 16.42
N GLU A 382 -11.38 7.14 16.75
CA GLU A 382 -10.87 6.22 17.78
C GLU A 382 -10.84 4.78 17.28
N ALA A 383 -9.74 4.05 17.59
CA ALA A 383 -9.65 2.64 17.31
C ALA A 383 -10.67 1.84 18.11
N ARG A 384 -11.20 0.77 17.52
CA ARG A 384 -12.25 -0.03 18.14
C ARG A 384 -11.85 -1.49 18.27
N PRO A 385 -11.70 -2.02 19.50
CA PRO A 385 -11.61 -3.46 19.72
C PRO A 385 -12.89 -4.14 19.21
N MET A 386 -12.73 -5.15 18.34
CA MET A 386 -13.86 -5.89 17.79
C MET A 386 -13.42 -7.24 17.26
N LYS A 387 -14.35 -8.21 17.21
CA LYS A 387 -14.07 -9.49 16.60
C LYS A 387 -14.00 -9.33 15.08
N ILE A 388 -12.87 -9.72 14.48
CA ILE A 388 -12.63 -9.70 13.02
C ILE A 388 -12.20 -11.10 12.58
N GLU A 389 -13.09 -11.85 11.98
CA GLU A 389 -12.79 -13.16 11.38
C GLU A 389 -12.50 -13.01 9.90
N VAL A 390 -13.22 -12.11 9.23
CA VAL A 390 -13.05 -11.81 7.80
C VAL A 390 -12.96 -10.33 7.60
N ALA A 391 -11.89 -9.91 6.95
CA ALA A 391 -11.68 -8.53 6.51
C ALA A 391 -11.54 -8.46 4.99
N LEU A 392 -11.89 -7.34 4.42
CA LEU A 392 -11.68 -7.01 3.01
C LEU A 392 -10.79 -5.78 2.91
N LYS A 393 -9.80 -5.84 2.03
CA LYS A 393 -9.00 -4.69 1.62
C LYS A 393 -9.45 -4.27 0.22
N ASN A 394 -9.84 -3.01 0.04
CA ASN A 394 -10.27 -2.44 -1.24
C ASN A 394 -9.36 -1.29 -1.68
N ASN A 395 -9.04 -1.24 -2.98
CA ASN A 395 -8.19 -0.20 -3.57
C ASN A 395 -8.70 0.19 -4.96
#